data_2234b1e1259cdfd24e4b51c80b3c397e
#
_entry.id   2234b1e1259cdfd24e4b51c80b3c397e
#
_cell.length_a   1.000
_cell.length_b   1.000
_cell.length_c   1.000
_cell.angle_alpha   90.00
_cell.angle_beta   90.00
_cell.angle_gamma   90.00
#
_symmetry.space_group_name_H-M   'P 1'
#
loop_
_entity.id
_entity.type
_entity.pdbx_description
1 polymer ?
#
loop_
_entity_poly.entity_id
_entity_poly.type
_entity_poly.pdbx_seq_one_letter_code
_entity_poly.pdbx_strand_id
1 'polypeptide(L)'
;MRLITLLLLCLSLAGCAAWDTLGESFSGISDYFGGGEDNADPPHALVEYTPEIKIDVRWKESVGDGADEQMLKLVPAIGSARIIAADRNGIVQARDLISGDEIWEVKTGLPFSAGPGVGRNTAILGTSDAEVVALSADNGSQLWKIKVSSEVLAVPVVANGIVVVHTADGKVIAINESTGAKLWSYEVNVPALSIRGSATPVIIEDKVISGYDNGKLMALQLKDGKYIWESSVAVPKGRSEVERLVDLDTDPLEAAGTVYIAAYHGGVSAISEVDGEVVWRNESVSSYTGLSNDWRYLYLSDTESDVWQLDLRSGSSLWKQKDLHQRRTSAPAVYDHYVVVGDFEGYVHWLSTIDGHQLGRVQISDSPIEAKPVVVDNTVYVYAKDGTLAALTVQ
;
A
#
# COMPACT_ATOMS: atom_id res chain seq x y z
N MET A 1 23.64 -6.93 -71.55
CA MET A 1 22.73 -5.91 -71.07
C MET A 1 21.22 -6.13 -71.32
N ARG A 2 20.82 -7.08 -72.19
CA ARG A 2 19.38 -7.35 -72.52
C ARG A 2 18.77 -8.51 -71.69
N LEU A 3 19.59 -9.34 -71.03
CA LEU A 3 19.09 -10.47 -70.20
C LEU A 3 18.77 -10.10 -68.75
N ILE A 4 19.38 -9.04 -68.22
CA ILE A 4 19.16 -8.60 -66.83
C ILE A 4 17.86 -7.79 -66.73
N THR A 5 17.44 -7.10 -67.80
CA THR A 5 16.19 -6.31 -67.82
C THR A 5 14.95 -7.21 -67.90
N LEU A 6 15.06 -8.42 -68.44
CA LEU A 6 13.91 -9.33 -68.50
C LEU A 6 13.69 -10.09 -67.19
N LEU A 7 14.74 -10.27 -66.39
CA LEU A 7 14.64 -10.93 -65.06
C LEU A 7 14.02 -10.02 -64.02
N LEU A 8 14.17 -8.68 -64.14
CA LEU A 8 13.57 -7.69 -63.25
C LEU A 8 12.09 -7.43 -63.53
N LEU A 9 11.63 -7.72 -64.77
CA LEU A 9 10.21 -7.55 -65.12
C LEU A 9 9.34 -8.75 -64.72
N CYS A 10 9.94 -9.94 -64.54
CA CYS A 10 9.23 -11.15 -64.06
C CYS A 10 9.08 -11.17 -62.54
N LEU A 11 9.88 -10.40 -61.76
CA LEU A 11 9.74 -10.31 -60.30
C LEU A 11 8.62 -9.32 -59.88
N SER A 12 8.15 -8.44 -60.77
CA SER A 12 7.10 -7.48 -60.46
C SER A 12 5.66 -8.01 -60.64
N LEU A 13 5.47 -9.20 -61.20
CA LEU A 13 4.15 -9.82 -61.39
C LEU A 13 3.82 -10.96 -60.38
N ALA A 14 4.78 -11.36 -59.58
CA ALA A 14 4.57 -12.38 -58.55
C ALA A 14 4.32 -11.78 -57.14
N GLY A 15 4.20 -10.45 -57.05
CA GLY A 15 4.17 -9.72 -55.75
C GLY A 15 2.83 -9.66 -55.01
N CYS A 16 1.70 -9.93 -55.69
CA CYS A 16 0.39 -9.79 -55.00
C CYS A 16 -0.11 -11.09 -54.36
N ALA A 17 0.26 -12.26 -54.87
CA ALA A 17 -0.20 -13.52 -54.26
C ALA A 17 0.69 -14.02 -53.11
N ALA A 18 1.96 -13.55 -53.05
CA ALA A 18 2.86 -13.92 -51.96
C ALA A 18 2.69 -13.08 -50.70
N TRP A 19 2.06 -11.92 -50.80
CA TRP A 19 1.78 -11.08 -49.63
C TRP A 19 0.53 -11.54 -48.88
N ASP A 20 -0.48 -12.07 -49.56
CA ASP A 20 -1.67 -12.61 -48.90
C ASP A 20 -1.33 -13.91 -48.10
N THR A 21 -0.46 -14.78 -48.65
CA THR A 21 -0.03 -16.00 -47.95
C THR A 21 0.97 -15.71 -46.81
N LEU A 22 1.74 -14.61 -46.87
CA LEU A 22 2.59 -14.18 -45.76
C LEU A 22 1.75 -13.48 -44.71
N GLY A 23 0.69 -12.76 -45.11
CA GLY A 23 -0.26 -12.13 -44.16
C GLY A 23 -1.00 -13.17 -43.30
N GLU A 24 -1.49 -14.25 -43.90
CA GLU A 24 -2.15 -15.35 -43.20
C GLU A 24 -1.19 -16.13 -42.28
N SER A 25 0.10 -16.30 -42.70
CA SER A 25 1.11 -16.95 -41.84
C SER A 25 1.57 -16.05 -40.66
N PHE A 26 1.53 -14.73 -40.84
CA PHE A 26 1.84 -13.78 -39.76
C PHE A 26 0.66 -13.55 -38.83
N SER A 27 -0.60 -13.64 -39.30
CA SER A 27 -1.77 -13.57 -38.42
C SER A 27 -1.78 -14.77 -37.46
N GLY A 28 -1.45 -15.97 -37.92
CA GLY A 28 -1.35 -17.14 -37.01
C GLY A 28 -0.21 -17.05 -36.00
N ILE A 29 0.86 -16.31 -36.29
CA ILE A 29 1.92 -16.04 -35.30
C ILE A 29 1.54 -14.92 -34.37
N SER A 30 0.83 -13.90 -34.83
CA SER A 30 0.29 -12.85 -33.95
C SER A 30 -0.77 -13.42 -33.00
N ASP A 31 -1.60 -14.37 -33.46
CA ASP A 31 -2.58 -15.07 -32.62
C ASP A 31 -1.91 -16.02 -31.61
N TYR A 32 -0.75 -16.58 -31.94
CA TYR A 32 0.03 -17.42 -31.01
C TYR A 32 0.81 -16.60 -29.97
N PHE A 33 1.25 -15.38 -30.30
CA PHE A 33 2.00 -14.50 -29.41
C PHE A 33 1.22 -13.26 -28.89
N GLY A 34 0.05 -12.96 -29.46
CA GLY A 34 -0.75 -11.79 -29.10
C GLY A 34 -2.23 -12.06 -28.86
N GLY A 35 -2.69 -13.29 -29.08
CA GLY A 35 -4.08 -13.71 -28.94
C GLY A 35 -4.30 -14.75 -27.85
N GLY A 36 -3.57 -14.69 -26.74
CA GLY A 36 -4.13 -15.22 -25.51
C GLY A 36 -5.33 -14.34 -25.17
N GLU A 37 -6.55 -14.90 -25.16
CA GLU A 37 -7.64 -14.27 -24.42
C GLU A 37 -7.03 -13.88 -23.09
N ASP A 38 -7.05 -12.59 -22.77
CA ASP A 38 -6.66 -12.11 -21.46
C ASP A 38 -7.71 -12.71 -20.50
N ASN A 39 -7.40 -13.88 -19.92
CA ASN A 39 -8.24 -14.56 -18.95
C ASN A 39 -8.21 -13.83 -17.60
N ALA A 40 -7.63 -12.63 -17.53
CA ALA A 40 -7.74 -11.76 -16.39
C ALA A 40 -9.20 -11.31 -16.25
N ASP A 41 -9.76 -11.52 -15.09
CA ASP A 41 -11.09 -11.02 -14.74
C ASP A 41 -11.05 -9.49 -14.78
N PRO A 42 -11.83 -8.84 -15.68
CA PRO A 42 -11.73 -7.40 -15.86
C PRO A 42 -12.31 -6.65 -14.65
N PRO A 43 -11.85 -5.42 -14.38
CA PRO A 43 -12.45 -4.57 -13.36
C PRO A 43 -13.94 -4.37 -13.61
N HIS A 44 -14.76 -4.52 -12.56
CA HIS A 44 -16.18 -4.22 -12.65
C HIS A 44 -16.42 -2.77 -13.05
N ALA A 45 -17.37 -2.56 -13.96
CA ALA A 45 -17.87 -1.21 -14.23
C ALA A 45 -18.52 -0.63 -12.96
N LEU A 46 -18.38 0.69 -12.79
CA LEU A 46 -19.03 1.38 -11.67
C LEU A 46 -20.55 1.20 -11.74
N VAL A 47 -21.14 0.63 -10.72
CA VAL A 47 -22.60 0.46 -10.64
C VAL A 47 -23.28 1.82 -10.50
N GLU A 48 -24.45 1.95 -11.14
CA GLU A 48 -25.32 3.11 -10.95
C GLU A 48 -26.18 2.91 -9.70
N TYR A 49 -26.19 3.89 -8.82
CA TYR A 49 -27.01 3.93 -7.61
C TYR A 49 -27.40 5.35 -7.25
N THR A 50 -28.37 5.51 -6.39
CA THR A 50 -28.73 6.82 -5.84
C THR A 50 -27.88 7.06 -4.58
N PRO A 51 -27.00 8.07 -4.57
CA PRO A 51 -26.20 8.37 -3.36
C PRO A 51 -27.09 8.71 -2.17
N GLU A 52 -26.77 8.12 -1.01
CA GLU A 52 -27.46 8.35 0.25
C GLU A 52 -26.80 9.44 1.08
N ILE A 53 -25.53 9.73 0.79
CA ILE A 53 -24.73 10.75 1.45
C ILE A 53 -24.21 11.77 0.43
N LYS A 54 -23.98 12.99 0.90
CA LYS A 54 -23.32 14.04 0.12
C LYS A 54 -21.90 14.21 0.62
N ILE A 55 -20.93 13.93 -0.27
CA ILE A 55 -19.51 14.08 -0.01
C ILE A 55 -19.09 15.48 -0.45
N ASP A 56 -18.40 16.18 0.44
CA ASP A 56 -17.87 17.52 0.21
C ASP A 56 -16.36 17.50 0.14
N VAL A 57 -15.79 17.99 -0.95
CA VAL A 57 -14.33 18.17 -1.11
C VAL A 57 -13.98 19.51 -0.47
N ARG A 58 -13.42 19.46 0.74
CA ARG A 58 -13.05 20.65 1.52
C ARG A 58 -11.92 21.42 0.86
N TRP A 59 -10.91 20.69 0.43
CA TRP A 59 -9.80 21.18 -0.35
C TRP A 59 -9.15 20.02 -1.13
N LYS A 60 -8.45 20.38 -2.22
CA LYS A 60 -7.69 19.46 -3.06
C LYS A 60 -6.46 20.18 -3.58
N GLU A 61 -5.28 19.59 -3.33
CA GLU A 61 -3.96 20.15 -3.59
C GLU A 61 -3.05 19.11 -4.24
N SER A 62 -1.89 19.53 -4.76
CA SER A 62 -0.89 18.63 -5.34
C SER A 62 0.39 18.66 -4.52
N VAL A 63 0.97 17.48 -4.30
CA VAL A 63 2.27 17.28 -3.65
C VAL A 63 3.20 16.58 -4.65
N GLY A 64 3.95 17.38 -5.41
CA GLY A 64 4.85 16.87 -6.45
C GLY A 64 4.15 15.95 -7.45
N ASP A 65 4.86 14.88 -7.87
CA ASP A 65 4.40 13.86 -8.82
C ASP A 65 3.92 12.56 -8.10
N GLY A 66 3.76 12.61 -6.77
CA GLY A 66 3.33 11.45 -5.98
C GLY A 66 4.27 10.25 -6.08
N ALA A 67 3.69 9.05 -6.17
CA ALA A 67 4.42 7.80 -6.36
C ALA A 67 4.65 7.47 -7.85
N ASP A 68 3.94 8.17 -8.75
CA ASP A 68 3.91 7.90 -10.20
C ASP A 68 3.56 6.41 -10.47
N GLU A 69 4.18 5.76 -11.41
CA GLU A 69 3.92 4.35 -11.74
C GLU A 69 4.55 3.33 -10.76
N GLN A 70 5.24 3.80 -9.71
CA GLN A 70 5.96 2.91 -8.79
C GLN A 70 5.07 2.40 -7.65
N MET A 71 5.37 1.18 -7.18
CA MET A 71 4.78 0.62 -5.97
C MET A 71 5.59 1.11 -4.76
N LEU A 72 5.14 2.24 -4.19
CA LEU A 72 5.79 2.91 -3.06
C LEU A 72 4.78 3.11 -1.93
N LYS A 73 5.26 3.09 -0.70
CA LYS A 73 4.42 3.30 0.48
C LYS A 73 4.47 4.76 0.95
N LEU A 74 4.12 5.66 0.04
CA LEU A 74 3.99 7.09 0.33
C LEU A 74 2.56 7.36 0.81
N VAL A 75 2.40 7.49 2.12
CA VAL A 75 1.11 7.72 2.79
C VAL A 75 1.20 9.03 3.55
N PRO A 76 0.23 9.94 3.42
CA PRO A 76 0.24 11.18 4.21
C PRO A 76 0.19 10.87 5.70
N ALA A 77 0.96 11.63 6.48
CA ALA A 77 0.95 11.51 7.93
C ALA A 77 0.46 12.80 8.60
N ILE A 78 -0.26 12.65 9.69
CA ILE A 78 -0.87 13.77 10.41
C ILE A 78 -0.20 13.94 11.77
N GLY A 79 0.20 15.17 12.06
CA GLY A 79 0.76 15.56 13.34
C GLY A 79 0.63 17.05 13.61
N SER A 80 0.24 17.43 14.82
CA SER A 80 0.18 18.84 15.27
C SER A 80 -0.63 19.76 14.34
N ALA A 81 -1.86 19.38 13.98
CA ALA A 81 -2.78 20.12 13.11
C ALA A 81 -2.28 20.34 11.65
N ARG A 82 -1.36 19.53 11.20
CA ARG A 82 -0.85 19.53 9.82
C ARG A 82 -0.82 18.13 9.22
N ILE A 83 -0.92 18.09 7.90
CA ILE A 83 -0.69 16.88 7.11
C ILE A 83 0.62 17.04 6.36
N ILE A 84 1.48 16.01 6.43
CA ILE A 84 2.75 15.97 5.72
C ILE A 84 2.66 14.86 4.68
N ALA A 85 2.98 15.18 3.45
CA ALA A 85 3.05 14.23 2.34
C ALA A 85 4.34 14.42 1.55
N ALA A 86 4.76 13.38 0.86
CA ALA A 86 5.98 13.38 0.08
C ALA A 86 5.76 12.72 -1.29
N ASP A 87 6.52 13.17 -2.28
CA ASP A 87 6.60 12.50 -3.58
C ASP A 87 7.88 11.65 -3.70
N ARG A 88 7.94 10.84 -4.74
CA ARG A 88 9.10 9.98 -5.05
C ARG A 88 10.37 10.75 -5.46
N ASN A 89 10.23 12.00 -5.92
CA ASN A 89 11.32 12.82 -6.45
C ASN A 89 11.96 13.71 -5.39
N GLY A 90 11.48 13.63 -4.15
CA GLY A 90 12.08 14.32 -3.01
C GLY A 90 11.40 15.63 -2.62
N ILE A 91 10.20 15.90 -3.12
CA ILE A 91 9.35 16.98 -2.60
C ILE A 91 8.67 16.49 -1.32
N VAL A 92 8.71 17.29 -0.27
CA VAL A 92 7.95 17.09 0.96
C VAL A 92 7.24 18.39 1.29
N GLN A 93 5.92 18.27 1.53
CA GLN A 93 5.08 19.42 1.90
C GLN A 93 4.37 19.15 3.23
N ALA A 94 4.23 20.20 4.03
CA ALA A 94 3.27 20.23 5.12
C ALA A 94 2.17 21.24 4.82
N ARG A 95 0.93 20.81 5.04
CA ARG A 95 -0.26 21.61 4.82
C ARG A 95 -1.11 21.69 6.07
N ASP A 96 -1.85 22.78 6.22
CA ASP A 96 -2.86 22.91 7.27
C ASP A 96 -3.99 21.89 7.03
N LEU A 97 -4.39 21.17 8.08
CA LEU A 97 -5.43 20.15 7.99
C LEU A 97 -6.78 20.69 7.56
N ILE A 98 -7.13 21.89 7.96
CA ILE A 98 -8.48 22.44 7.77
C ILE A 98 -8.59 23.16 6.43
N SER A 99 -7.61 24.04 6.13
CA SER A 99 -7.66 24.87 4.93
C SER A 99 -6.96 24.27 3.71
N GLY A 100 -6.03 23.32 3.91
CA GLY A 100 -5.15 22.81 2.84
C GLY A 100 -4.02 23.76 2.46
N ASP A 101 -3.90 24.93 3.11
CA ASP A 101 -2.85 25.90 2.81
C ASP A 101 -1.48 25.30 3.07
N GLU A 102 -0.52 25.60 2.18
CA GLU A 102 0.86 25.18 2.35
C GLU A 102 1.50 25.90 3.53
N ILE A 103 2.04 25.12 4.48
CA ILE A 103 2.81 25.64 5.61
C ILE A 103 4.30 25.75 5.21
N TRP A 104 4.83 24.70 4.60
CA TRP A 104 6.16 24.67 4.03
C TRP A 104 6.29 23.60 2.94
N GLU A 105 7.23 23.81 2.02
CA GLU A 105 7.70 22.85 1.03
C GLU A 105 9.22 22.76 1.08
N VAL A 106 9.76 21.56 0.92
CA VAL A 106 11.20 21.32 0.74
C VAL A 106 11.46 20.37 -0.42
N LYS A 107 12.48 20.66 -1.21
CA LYS A 107 12.96 19.84 -2.33
C LYS A 107 14.29 19.22 -1.93
N THR A 108 14.26 17.98 -1.49
CA THR A 108 15.44 17.27 -1.02
C THR A 108 16.22 16.61 -2.17
N GLY A 109 15.54 16.29 -3.28
CA GLY A 109 16.09 15.53 -4.40
C GLY A 109 16.39 14.05 -4.06
N LEU A 110 15.83 13.54 -2.96
CA LEU A 110 16.01 12.15 -2.54
C LEU A 110 14.89 11.25 -3.08
N PRO A 111 15.21 10.02 -3.50
CA PRO A 111 14.20 9.09 -4.04
C PRO A 111 13.41 8.44 -2.89
N PHE A 112 12.38 9.12 -2.40
CA PHE A 112 11.56 8.57 -1.32
C PHE A 112 10.74 7.36 -1.78
N SER A 113 10.73 6.33 -0.95
CA SER A 113 10.02 5.06 -1.18
C SER A 113 9.02 4.73 -0.08
N ALA A 114 9.15 5.35 1.11
CA ALA A 114 8.24 5.13 2.23
C ALA A 114 8.15 6.33 3.16
N GLY A 115 6.99 6.53 3.73
CA GLY A 115 6.72 7.60 4.69
C GLY A 115 5.82 8.71 4.13
N PRO A 116 5.74 9.84 4.86
CA PRO A 116 6.42 10.11 6.12
C PRO A 116 5.85 9.33 7.30
N GLY A 117 6.70 8.96 8.26
CA GLY A 117 6.31 8.67 9.64
C GLY A 117 6.47 9.93 10.47
N VAL A 118 5.54 10.23 11.37
CA VAL A 118 5.57 11.47 12.15
C VAL A 118 5.86 11.19 13.61
N GLY A 119 6.90 11.84 14.15
CA GLY A 119 7.21 11.91 15.57
C GLY A 119 6.68 13.17 16.22
N ARG A 120 7.24 13.52 17.38
CA ARG A 120 6.79 14.71 18.11
C ARG A 120 7.03 16.02 17.34
N ASN A 121 8.18 16.14 16.68
CA ASN A 121 8.54 17.29 15.86
C ASN A 121 9.37 16.89 14.64
N THR A 122 9.21 15.65 14.19
CA THR A 122 9.98 15.06 13.11
C THR A 122 9.07 14.42 12.08
N ALA A 123 9.44 14.52 10.81
CA ALA A 123 8.91 13.72 9.71
C ALA A 123 10.03 12.82 9.21
N ILE A 124 9.83 11.51 9.27
CA ILE A 124 10.84 10.50 8.93
C ILE A 124 10.45 9.84 7.61
N LEU A 125 11.40 9.82 6.68
CA LEU A 125 11.21 9.24 5.35
C LEU A 125 12.30 8.21 5.05
N GLY A 126 11.90 7.15 4.36
CA GLY A 126 12.79 6.15 3.81
C GLY A 126 13.00 6.36 2.31
N THR A 127 14.15 5.92 1.81
CA THR A 127 14.50 6.03 0.39
C THR A 127 14.80 4.68 -0.24
N SER A 128 14.68 4.59 -1.57
CA SER A 128 15.13 3.45 -2.36
C SER A 128 16.66 3.30 -2.38
N ASP A 129 17.40 4.36 -2.03
CA ASP A 129 18.87 4.36 -1.93
C ASP A 129 19.40 3.90 -0.57
N ALA A 130 18.56 3.24 0.24
CA ALA A 130 18.90 2.76 1.58
C ALA A 130 19.30 3.91 2.53
N GLU A 131 18.57 5.00 2.50
CA GLU A 131 18.75 6.11 3.43
C GLU A 131 17.47 6.34 4.25
N VAL A 132 17.64 6.80 5.48
CA VAL A 132 16.55 7.30 6.34
C VAL A 132 16.85 8.76 6.63
N VAL A 133 15.85 9.60 6.44
CA VAL A 133 15.97 11.07 6.58
C VAL A 133 14.94 11.55 7.59
N ALA A 134 15.39 12.40 8.50
CA ALA A 134 14.50 13.14 9.39
C ALA A 134 14.47 14.62 8.99
N LEU A 135 13.27 15.12 8.81
CA LEU A 135 12.99 16.53 8.62
C LEU A 135 12.29 17.09 9.86
N SER A 136 12.50 18.37 10.11
CA SER A 136 11.70 19.10 11.10
C SER A 136 10.26 19.19 10.61
N ALA A 137 9.31 18.72 11.40
CA ALA A 137 7.90 18.84 11.10
C ALA A 137 7.41 20.30 11.07
N ASP A 138 8.15 21.23 11.70
CA ASP A 138 7.76 22.64 11.77
C ASP A 138 8.10 23.43 10.49
N ASN A 139 9.22 23.09 9.81
CA ASN A 139 9.72 23.91 8.71
C ASN A 139 10.41 23.13 7.58
N GLY A 140 10.38 21.79 7.62
CA GLY A 140 10.96 20.94 6.59
C GLY A 140 12.50 20.86 6.56
N SER A 141 13.22 21.56 7.48
CA SER A 141 14.68 21.50 7.50
C SER A 141 15.18 20.10 7.85
N GLN A 142 16.21 19.62 7.14
CA GLN A 142 16.81 18.32 7.44
C GLN A 142 17.52 18.35 8.80
N LEU A 143 17.12 17.44 9.69
CA LEU A 143 17.71 17.27 11.02
C LEU A 143 18.90 16.30 10.96
N TRP A 144 18.70 15.16 10.35
CA TRP A 144 19.74 14.16 10.12
C TRP A 144 19.40 13.27 8.92
N LYS A 145 20.41 12.57 8.42
CA LYS A 145 20.29 11.55 7.38
C LYS A 145 21.30 10.44 7.66
N ILE A 146 20.88 9.18 7.57
CA ILE A 146 21.75 8.02 7.80
C ILE A 146 21.55 6.97 6.71
N LYS A 147 22.58 6.14 6.48
CA LYS A 147 22.47 4.93 5.68
C LYS A 147 22.01 3.74 6.50
N VAL A 148 21.14 2.93 5.91
CA VAL A 148 20.69 1.62 6.40
C VAL A 148 21.17 0.51 5.46
N SER A 149 20.75 -0.74 5.70
CA SER A 149 21.30 -1.90 4.97
C SER A 149 20.71 -2.10 3.58
N SER A 150 19.45 -1.70 3.38
CA SER A 150 18.71 -1.87 2.12
C SER A 150 17.64 -0.80 1.98
N GLU A 151 16.95 -0.77 0.85
CA GLU A 151 15.83 0.15 0.62
C GLU A 151 14.78 0.06 1.73
N VAL A 152 14.10 1.18 1.99
CA VAL A 152 13.07 1.29 3.02
C VAL A 152 11.72 1.34 2.32
N LEU A 153 10.96 0.25 2.39
CA LEU A 153 9.63 0.12 1.76
C LEU A 153 8.48 0.22 2.76
N ALA A 154 8.77 0.15 4.05
CA ALA A 154 7.82 0.31 5.13
C ALA A 154 7.85 1.75 5.67
N VAL A 155 6.70 2.30 6.01
CA VAL A 155 6.62 3.62 6.65
C VAL A 155 7.41 3.58 7.98
N PRO A 156 8.37 4.49 8.20
CA PRO A 156 9.05 4.58 9.50
C PRO A 156 8.06 4.94 10.61
N VAL A 157 8.11 4.25 11.74
CA VAL A 157 7.25 4.55 12.90
C VAL A 157 8.04 5.15 14.04
N VAL A 158 7.41 6.06 14.79
CA VAL A 158 8.09 6.83 15.84
C VAL A 158 7.32 6.72 17.14
N ALA A 159 7.99 6.28 18.21
CA ALA A 159 7.44 6.31 19.56
C ALA A 159 8.57 6.46 20.59
N ASN A 160 8.30 7.16 21.68
CA ASN A 160 9.21 7.30 22.83
C ASN A 160 10.62 7.79 22.47
N GLY A 161 10.76 8.64 21.40
CA GLY A 161 12.04 9.13 20.92
C GLY A 161 12.86 8.09 20.13
N ILE A 162 12.24 7.01 19.69
CA ILE A 162 12.82 5.96 18.87
C ILE A 162 12.09 5.89 17.55
N VAL A 163 12.83 5.92 16.46
CA VAL A 163 12.37 5.65 15.10
C VAL A 163 12.63 4.17 14.81
N VAL A 164 11.63 3.45 14.35
CA VAL A 164 11.76 2.06 13.90
C VAL A 164 11.57 2.01 12.39
N VAL A 165 12.50 1.38 11.70
CA VAL A 165 12.52 1.23 10.25
C VAL A 165 12.61 -0.25 9.90
N HIS A 166 11.83 -0.71 8.94
CA HIS A 166 11.92 -2.04 8.36
C HIS A 166 12.49 -1.92 6.94
N THR A 167 13.58 -2.62 6.67
CA THR A 167 14.28 -2.58 5.37
C THR A 167 14.01 -3.86 4.56
N ALA A 168 14.06 -3.76 3.24
CA ALA A 168 13.72 -4.85 2.31
C ALA A 168 14.59 -6.11 2.46
N ASP A 169 15.77 -6.03 3.12
CA ASP A 169 16.60 -7.17 3.47
C ASP A 169 16.20 -7.88 4.79
N GLY A 170 14.99 -7.57 5.31
CA GLY A 170 14.43 -8.21 6.50
C GLY A 170 14.99 -7.70 7.82
N LYS A 171 15.55 -6.49 7.85
CA LYS A 171 16.02 -5.90 9.11
C LYS A 171 15.04 -4.89 9.68
N VAL A 172 14.80 -5.01 10.97
CA VAL A 172 14.20 -3.95 11.79
C VAL A 172 15.30 -3.21 12.51
N ILE A 173 15.35 -1.89 12.34
CA ILE A 173 16.41 -1.01 12.84
C ILE A 173 15.77 0.05 13.71
N ALA A 174 16.25 0.20 14.95
CA ALA A 174 15.88 1.31 15.80
C ALA A 174 16.94 2.41 15.77
N ILE A 175 16.48 3.64 15.68
CA ILE A 175 17.28 4.85 15.52
C ILE A 175 16.82 5.86 16.56
N ASN A 176 17.75 6.58 17.17
CA ASN A 176 17.40 7.68 18.06
C ASN A 176 16.78 8.82 17.24
N GLU A 177 15.55 9.22 17.57
CA GLU A 177 14.77 10.22 16.82
C GLU A 177 15.50 11.56 16.70
N SER A 178 16.17 12.02 17.76
CA SER A 178 16.79 13.35 17.80
C SER A 178 18.17 13.41 17.11
N THR A 179 18.91 12.28 17.08
CA THR A 179 20.31 12.29 16.64
C THR A 179 20.58 11.49 15.37
N GLY A 180 19.65 10.61 14.96
CA GLY A 180 19.87 9.65 13.88
C GLY A 180 20.82 8.49 14.25
N ALA A 181 21.26 8.41 15.52
CA ALA A 181 22.15 7.33 15.93
C ALA A 181 21.42 5.99 15.97
N LYS A 182 21.99 4.94 15.34
CA LYS A 182 21.47 3.58 15.40
C LYS A 182 21.56 3.07 16.84
N LEU A 183 20.44 2.59 17.37
CA LEU A 183 20.36 2.01 18.74
C LEU A 183 20.58 0.50 18.71
N TRP A 184 19.81 -0.20 17.86
CA TRP A 184 19.90 -1.64 17.66
C TRP A 184 19.42 -2.03 16.26
N SER A 185 19.67 -3.27 15.85
CA SER A 185 19.04 -3.89 14.69
C SER A 185 18.82 -5.37 14.93
N TYR A 186 17.72 -5.87 14.39
CA TYR A 186 17.36 -7.27 14.37
C TYR A 186 17.19 -7.73 12.93
N GLU A 187 17.68 -8.89 12.56
CA GLU A 187 17.68 -9.42 11.19
C GLU A 187 16.93 -10.75 11.14
N VAL A 188 16.06 -10.88 10.13
CA VAL A 188 15.34 -12.11 9.81
C VAL A 188 15.71 -12.52 8.38
N ASN A 189 15.95 -13.79 8.15
CA ASN A 189 16.21 -14.28 6.80
C ASN A 189 14.95 -14.12 5.94
N VAL A 190 15.10 -13.40 4.82
CA VAL A 190 14.06 -13.27 3.80
C VAL A 190 14.13 -14.41 2.80
N PRO A 191 13.00 -14.87 2.24
CA PRO A 191 12.96 -15.81 1.13
C PRO A 191 13.71 -15.30 -0.10
N ALA A 192 14.12 -16.21 -0.99
CA ALA A 192 14.77 -15.85 -2.26
C ALA A 192 13.83 -15.12 -3.23
N LEU A 193 12.52 -15.30 -3.07
CA LEU A 193 11.47 -14.62 -3.80
C LEU A 193 10.46 -14.07 -2.80
N SER A 194 10.18 -12.77 -2.87
CA SER A 194 9.13 -12.08 -2.12
C SER A 194 8.45 -11.06 -3.02
N ILE A 195 7.27 -10.61 -2.67
CA ILE A 195 6.61 -9.47 -3.28
C ILE A 195 7.39 -8.21 -2.86
N ARG A 196 7.50 -7.23 -3.77
CA ARG A 196 8.14 -5.95 -3.41
C ARG A 196 7.23 -5.16 -2.48
N GLY A 197 7.48 -5.27 -1.19
CA GLY A 197 6.75 -4.60 -0.12
C GLY A 197 7.45 -4.79 1.21
N SER A 198 6.92 -4.23 2.25
CA SER A 198 7.28 -4.51 3.63
C SER A 198 6.18 -4.00 4.56
N ALA A 199 5.78 -4.79 5.53
CA ALA A 199 4.85 -4.36 6.56
C ALA A 199 5.44 -3.19 7.36
N THR A 200 4.66 -2.13 7.54
CA THR A 200 4.99 -1.09 8.52
C THR A 200 4.91 -1.67 9.92
N PRO A 201 5.98 -1.63 10.72
CA PRO A 201 5.91 -2.10 12.09
C PRO A 201 4.86 -1.33 12.90
N VAL A 202 4.24 -1.99 13.87
CA VAL A 202 3.42 -1.31 14.87
C VAL A 202 4.18 -1.27 16.21
N ILE A 203 4.12 -0.13 16.90
CA ILE A 203 4.67 0.01 18.24
C ILE A 203 3.50 -0.01 19.23
N ILE A 204 3.52 -0.99 20.13
CA ILE A 204 2.51 -1.19 21.17
C ILE A 204 3.24 -1.16 22.50
N GLU A 205 2.99 -0.12 23.31
CA GLU A 205 3.70 0.11 24.59
C GLU A 205 5.22 0.14 24.40
N ASP A 206 5.91 -0.93 24.79
CA ASP A 206 7.37 -1.10 24.72
C ASP A 206 7.80 -2.19 23.72
N LYS A 207 6.89 -2.66 22.87
CA LYS A 207 7.11 -3.70 21.85
C LYS A 207 7.03 -3.11 20.44
N VAL A 208 7.87 -3.63 19.56
CA VAL A 208 7.80 -3.47 18.11
C VAL A 208 7.31 -4.79 17.52
N ILE A 209 6.18 -4.75 16.79
CA ILE A 209 5.63 -5.92 16.12
C ILE A 209 5.71 -5.69 14.61
N SER A 210 6.34 -6.62 13.88
CA SER A 210 6.58 -6.53 12.45
C SER A 210 6.27 -7.84 11.75
N GLY A 211 5.63 -7.75 10.58
CA GLY A 211 5.46 -8.86 9.65
C GLY A 211 6.69 -9.03 8.76
N TYR A 212 6.92 -10.25 8.29
CA TYR A 212 8.06 -10.60 7.42
C TYR A 212 7.60 -11.46 6.25
N ASP A 213 8.38 -11.44 5.17
CA ASP A 213 8.10 -12.17 3.91
C ASP A 213 8.14 -13.71 4.08
N ASN A 214 8.65 -14.21 5.20
CA ASN A 214 8.63 -15.63 5.52
C ASN A 214 7.32 -16.10 6.21
N GLY A 215 6.29 -15.26 6.23
CA GLY A 215 5.00 -15.56 6.85
C GLY A 215 4.96 -15.49 8.37
N LYS A 216 5.99 -14.89 8.99
CA LYS A 216 6.06 -14.74 10.44
C LYS A 216 5.77 -13.33 10.89
N LEU A 217 5.05 -13.21 11.99
CA LEU A 217 4.92 -11.99 12.77
C LEU A 217 5.83 -12.10 14.00
N MET A 218 6.56 -11.06 14.32
CA MET A 218 7.53 -11.08 15.42
C MET A 218 7.42 -9.86 16.30
N ALA A 219 7.53 -10.05 17.61
CA ALA A 219 7.62 -8.98 18.58
C ALA A 219 9.02 -8.85 19.16
N LEU A 220 9.53 -7.62 19.17
CA LEU A 220 10.82 -7.25 19.74
C LEU A 220 10.62 -6.16 20.79
N GLN A 221 11.51 -6.12 21.78
CA GLN A 221 11.54 -5.03 22.76
C GLN A 221 11.95 -3.73 22.07
N LEU A 222 11.16 -2.66 22.18
CA LEU A 222 11.44 -1.37 21.55
C LEU A 222 12.79 -0.78 21.98
N LYS A 223 13.16 -0.93 23.23
CA LYS A 223 14.35 -0.32 23.83
C LYS A 223 15.66 -0.91 23.32
N ASP A 224 15.77 -2.22 23.17
CA ASP A 224 17.04 -2.91 22.93
C ASP A 224 16.98 -4.02 21.85
N GLY A 225 15.83 -4.18 21.17
CA GLY A 225 15.62 -5.13 20.08
C GLY A 225 15.61 -6.60 20.50
N LYS A 226 15.50 -6.90 21.81
CA LYS A 226 15.44 -8.29 22.28
C LYS A 226 14.17 -8.95 21.79
N TYR A 227 14.33 -10.20 21.36
CA TYR A 227 13.23 -11.07 20.96
C TYR A 227 12.27 -11.30 22.14
N ILE A 228 10.96 -11.19 21.87
CA ILE A 228 9.89 -11.50 22.84
C ILE A 228 9.18 -12.76 22.39
N TRP A 229 8.54 -12.75 21.21
CA TRP A 229 7.86 -13.89 20.63
C TRP A 229 7.82 -13.82 19.09
N GLU A 230 7.55 -14.95 18.44
CA GLU A 230 7.17 -15.03 17.03
C GLU A 230 5.93 -15.90 16.86
N SER A 231 5.13 -15.59 15.83
CA SER A 231 3.95 -16.33 15.43
C SER A 231 4.00 -16.64 13.94
N SER A 232 3.69 -17.89 13.55
CA SER A 232 3.53 -18.24 12.13
C SER A 232 2.13 -17.90 11.69
N VAL A 233 2.00 -16.81 10.92
CA VAL A 233 0.73 -16.35 10.34
C VAL A 233 0.40 -17.17 9.10
N ALA A 234 1.36 -17.32 8.21
CA ALA A 234 1.21 -18.10 6.99
C ALA A 234 2.37 -19.11 6.86
N VAL A 235 2.06 -20.24 6.25
CA VAL A 235 3.05 -21.29 6.00
C VAL A 235 3.13 -21.54 4.50
N PRO A 236 4.33 -21.45 3.88
CA PRO A 236 4.50 -21.69 2.45
C PRO A 236 3.92 -23.04 2.02
N LYS A 237 2.95 -23.03 1.11
CA LYS A 237 2.30 -24.22 0.54
C LYS A 237 2.39 -24.12 -0.98
N GLY A 238 2.68 -25.22 -1.67
CA GLY A 238 2.71 -25.26 -3.13
C GLY A 238 3.98 -25.90 -3.69
N ARG A 239 4.03 -26.02 -5.03
CA ARG A 239 5.11 -26.68 -5.77
C ARG A 239 6.05 -25.69 -6.46
N SER A 240 5.57 -24.50 -6.78
CA SER A 240 6.35 -23.40 -7.36
C SER A 240 6.71 -22.37 -6.29
N GLU A 241 7.76 -21.57 -6.52
CA GLU A 241 8.12 -20.48 -5.61
C GLU A 241 7.01 -19.43 -5.51
N VAL A 242 6.27 -19.18 -6.60
CA VAL A 242 5.14 -18.23 -6.60
C VAL A 242 3.98 -18.74 -5.73
N GLU A 243 3.64 -20.03 -5.80
CA GLU A 243 2.61 -20.61 -4.93
C GLU A 243 3.01 -20.59 -3.44
N ARG A 244 4.30 -20.48 -3.17
CA ARG A 244 4.87 -20.48 -1.80
C ARG A 244 5.02 -19.09 -1.20
N LEU A 245 4.66 -18.02 -1.94
CA LEU A 245 4.66 -16.66 -1.40
C LEU A 245 3.67 -16.55 -0.25
N VAL A 246 4.15 -16.08 0.90
CA VAL A 246 3.37 -15.91 2.14
C VAL A 246 3.69 -14.58 2.81
N ASP A 247 4.06 -13.60 1.99
CA ASP A 247 4.52 -12.30 2.45
C ASP A 247 3.48 -11.63 3.36
N LEU A 248 3.95 -11.09 4.48
CA LEU A 248 3.15 -10.27 5.39
C LEU A 248 3.43 -8.79 5.08
N ASP A 249 2.91 -8.30 3.95
CA ASP A 249 3.06 -6.90 3.53
C ASP A 249 2.01 -5.98 4.15
N THR A 250 0.93 -6.54 4.69
CA THR A 250 -0.07 -5.76 5.40
C THR A 250 0.49 -5.26 6.73
N ASP A 251 0.15 -4.02 7.07
CA ASP A 251 0.52 -3.46 8.36
C ASP A 251 -0.23 -4.17 9.48
N PRO A 252 0.45 -4.63 10.54
CA PRO A 252 -0.22 -5.18 11.72
C PRO A 252 -1.12 -4.12 12.34
N LEU A 253 -2.33 -4.52 12.72
CA LEU A 253 -3.32 -3.67 13.35
C LEU A 253 -3.58 -4.15 14.78
N GLU A 254 -3.39 -3.29 15.78
CA GLU A 254 -3.71 -3.63 17.16
C GLU A 254 -5.11 -3.15 17.53
N ALA A 255 -5.88 -4.02 18.19
CA ALA A 255 -7.11 -3.66 18.87
C ALA A 255 -7.34 -4.56 20.09
N ALA A 256 -7.53 -3.95 21.26
CA ALA A 256 -7.91 -4.61 22.52
C ALA A 256 -6.99 -5.78 22.93
N GLY A 257 -5.67 -5.61 22.80
CA GLY A 257 -4.67 -6.62 23.19
C GLY A 257 -4.49 -7.74 22.16
N THR A 258 -5.00 -7.53 20.96
CA THR A 258 -4.90 -8.48 19.85
C THR A 258 -4.32 -7.80 18.62
N VAL A 259 -3.37 -8.44 17.97
CA VAL A 259 -2.77 -7.99 16.71
C VAL A 259 -3.42 -8.75 15.56
N TYR A 260 -3.98 -8.01 14.62
CA TYR A 260 -4.58 -8.53 13.39
C TYR A 260 -3.62 -8.32 12.23
N ILE A 261 -3.48 -9.33 11.39
CA ILE A 261 -2.63 -9.27 10.20
C ILE A 261 -3.19 -10.15 9.10
N ALA A 262 -3.02 -9.73 7.86
CA ALA A 262 -3.36 -10.53 6.69
C ALA A 262 -2.10 -10.91 5.92
N ALA A 263 -2.14 -12.05 5.25
CA ALA A 263 -1.11 -12.53 4.35
C ALA A 263 -1.66 -12.68 2.93
N TYR A 264 -0.81 -12.53 1.95
CA TYR A 264 -1.18 -12.67 0.53
C TYR A 264 -1.84 -14.02 0.23
N HIS A 265 -1.28 -15.15 0.70
CA HIS A 265 -1.83 -16.51 0.57
C HIS A 265 -2.03 -17.21 1.92
N GLY A 266 -2.13 -16.47 3.01
CA GLY A 266 -2.17 -17.06 4.36
C GLY A 266 -3.43 -16.75 5.17
N GLY A 267 -4.36 -16.00 4.60
CA GLY A 267 -5.56 -15.59 5.31
C GLY A 267 -5.34 -14.42 6.26
N VAL A 268 -6.33 -14.19 7.13
CA VAL A 268 -6.30 -13.20 8.20
C VAL A 268 -6.16 -13.92 9.54
N SER A 269 -5.28 -13.43 10.39
CA SER A 269 -5.05 -14.00 11.73
C SER A 269 -5.15 -12.94 12.81
N ALA A 270 -5.72 -13.33 13.95
CA ALA A 270 -5.67 -12.60 15.20
C ALA A 270 -4.69 -13.29 16.15
N ILE A 271 -3.78 -12.50 16.72
CA ILE A 271 -2.65 -12.97 17.49
C ILE A 271 -2.61 -12.21 18.81
N SER A 272 -2.46 -12.91 19.91
CA SER A 272 -2.28 -12.30 21.23
C SER A 272 -1.01 -11.43 21.25
N GLU A 273 -1.15 -10.17 21.60
CA GLU A 273 -0.01 -9.26 21.67
C GLU A 273 0.97 -9.61 22.79
N VAL A 274 0.53 -10.43 23.79
CA VAL A 274 1.31 -10.76 24.98
C VAL A 274 2.35 -11.84 24.68
N ASP A 275 1.93 -12.91 24.02
CA ASP A 275 2.71 -14.14 23.86
C ASP A 275 2.81 -14.65 22.42
N GLY A 276 2.14 -14.01 21.45
CA GLY A 276 2.14 -14.40 20.05
C GLY A 276 1.27 -15.63 19.73
N GLU A 277 0.44 -16.09 20.67
CA GLU A 277 -0.49 -17.20 20.39
C GLU A 277 -1.57 -16.79 19.40
N VAL A 278 -1.89 -17.70 18.46
CA VAL A 278 -2.98 -17.48 17.49
C VAL A 278 -4.32 -17.62 18.19
N VAL A 279 -5.08 -16.53 18.26
CA VAL A 279 -6.44 -16.51 18.83
C VAL A 279 -7.44 -17.13 17.86
N TRP A 280 -7.38 -16.68 16.57
CA TRP A 280 -8.15 -17.27 15.49
C TRP A 280 -7.46 -17.03 14.14
N ARG A 281 -7.85 -17.81 13.14
CA ARG A 281 -7.43 -17.66 11.75
C ARG A 281 -8.61 -17.85 10.81
N ASN A 282 -8.72 -17.00 9.80
CA ASN A 282 -9.65 -17.13 8.68
C ASN A 282 -8.84 -17.26 7.38
N GLU A 283 -8.76 -18.49 6.85
CA GLU A 283 -8.01 -18.80 5.62
C GLU A 283 -8.82 -18.53 4.33
N SER A 284 -10.10 -18.13 4.46
CA SER A 284 -10.97 -17.89 3.30
C SER A 284 -10.84 -16.50 2.69
N VAL A 285 -10.11 -15.59 3.35
CA VAL A 285 -9.94 -14.19 2.93
C VAL A 285 -8.47 -13.82 3.06
N SER A 286 -7.86 -13.36 1.97
CA SER A 286 -6.48 -12.90 1.93
C SER A 286 -6.41 -11.44 1.51
N SER A 287 -5.40 -10.71 1.98
CA SER A 287 -5.19 -9.31 1.62
C SER A 287 -3.70 -8.97 1.57
N TYR A 288 -3.36 -8.00 0.75
CA TYR A 288 -2.03 -7.37 0.70
C TYR A 288 -2.11 -5.85 0.89
N THR A 289 -3.30 -5.27 0.92
CA THR A 289 -3.47 -3.81 1.01
C THR A 289 -3.46 -3.29 2.44
N GLY A 290 -4.06 -4.00 3.38
CA GLY A 290 -4.11 -3.64 4.78
C GLY A 290 -5.50 -3.77 5.42
N LEU A 291 -5.53 -3.47 6.70
CA LEU A 291 -6.68 -3.67 7.58
C LEU A 291 -7.14 -2.36 8.20
N SER A 292 -8.40 -2.30 8.58
CA SER A 292 -8.97 -1.28 9.48
C SER A 292 -9.99 -1.91 10.42
N ASN A 293 -10.31 -1.27 11.53
CA ASN A 293 -11.31 -1.76 12.45
C ASN A 293 -12.15 -0.63 13.05
N ASP A 294 -13.36 -0.99 13.50
CA ASP A 294 -14.07 -0.26 14.52
C ASP A 294 -13.96 -1.01 15.88
N TRP A 295 -14.80 -0.69 16.83
CA TRP A 295 -14.77 -1.34 18.15
C TRP A 295 -15.15 -2.83 18.12
N ARG A 296 -15.74 -3.34 17.04
CA ARG A 296 -16.31 -4.69 16.95
C ARG A 296 -15.88 -5.46 15.71
N TYR A 297 -15.64 -4.78 14.60
CA TYR A 297 -15.44 -5.39 13.29
C TYR A 297 -14.09 -5.03 12.68
N LEU A 298 -13.56 -5.95 11.91
CA LEU A 298 -12.39 -5.80 11.08
C LEU A 298 -12.83 -5.65 9.62
N TYR A 299 -12.19 -4.75 8.90
CA TYR A 299 -12.44 -4.48 7.49
C TYR A 299 -11.17 -4.63 6.68
N LEU A 300 -11.28 -5.18 5.48
CA LEU A 300 -10.17 -5.35 4.55
C LEU A 300 -10.66 -5.37 3.11
N SER A 301 -9.76 -5.00 2.20
CA SER A 301 -9.90 -5.27 0.76
C SER A 301 -9.13 -6.56 0.45
N ASP A 302 -9.79 -7.54 -0.19
CA ASP A 302 -9.13 -8.79 -0.56
C ASP A 302 -8.29 -8.67 -1.83
N THR A 303 -7.65 -9.74 -2.25
CA THR A 303 -6.79 -9.78 -3.44
C THR A 303 -7.55 -9.55 -4.75
N GLU A 304 -8.88 -9.67 -4.74
CA GLU A 304 -9.80 -9.41 -5.85
C GLU A 304 -10.44 -8.01 -5.75
N SER A 305 -10.02 -7.19 -4.78
CA SER A 305 -10.57 -5.85 -4.49
C SER A 305 -11.97 -5.83 -3.89
N ASP A 306 -12.49 -6.99 -3.49
CA ASP A 306 -13.74 -7.05 -2.75
C ASP A 306 -13.52 -6.59 -1.30
N VAL A 307 -14.46 -5.84 -0.76
CA VAL A 307 -14.36 -5.34 0.62
C VAL A 307 -15.12 -6.25 1.57
N TRP A 308 -14.47 -6.64 2.66
CA TRP A 308 -15.01 -7.57 3.64
C TRP A 308 -15.17 -6.95 5.02
N GLN A 309 -16.17 -7.44 5.75
CA GLN A 309 -16.28 -7.25 7.20
C GLN A 309 -16.18 -8.59 7.91
N LEU A 310 -15.29 -8.65 8.91
CA LEU A 310 -15.14 -9.80 9.80
C LEU A 310 -15.45 -9.40 11.24
N ASP A 311 -15.93 -10.33 12.05
CA ASP A 311 -16.04 -10.13 13.50
C ASP A 311 -14.66 -10.20 14.16
N LEU A 312 -14.26 -9.17 14.89
CA LEU A 312 -12.93 -9.08 15.54
C LEU A 312 -12.63 -10.25 16.49
N ARG A 313 -13.64 -10.80 17.14
CA ARG A 313 -13.45 -11.82 18.19
C ARG A 313 -13.34 -13.23 17.62
N SER A 314 -13.98 -13.50 16.48
CA SER A 314 -14.09 -14.85 15.91
C SER A 314 -13.47 -14.98 14.51
N GLY A 315 -13.20 -13.88 13.82
CA GLY A 315 -12.78 -13.89 12.42
C GLY A 315 -13.86 -14.30 11.43
N SER A 316 -15.12 -14.45 11.89
CA SER A 316 -16.23 -14.86 11.03
C SER A 316 -16.59 -13.75 10.05
N SER A 317 -16.76 -14.10 8.77
CA SER A 317 -17.21 -13.17 7.73
C SER A 317 -18.67 -12.80 7.93
N LEU A 318 -19.00 -11.51 7.85
CA LEU A 318 -20.35 -10.99 8.01
C LEU A 318 -20.93 -10.54 6.68
N TRP A 319 -20.22 -9.71 5.92
CA TRP A 319 -20.59 -9.34 4.57
C TRP A 319 -19.37 -9.22 3.66
N LYS A 320 -19.60 -9.30 2.34
CA LYS A 320 -18.64 -9.08 1.27
C LYS A 320 -19.27 -8.18 0.20
N GLN A 321 -18.67 -7.05 -0.05
CA GLN A 321 -19.06 -6.12 -1.11
C GLN A 321 -18.25 -6.42 -2.38
N LYS A 322 -18.94 -6.67 -3.51
CA LYS A 322 -18.34 -7.13 -4.77
C LYS A 322 -18.44 -6.15 -5.93
N ASP A 323 -19.13 -5.02 -5.78
CA ASP A 323 -19.28 -4.06 -6.87
C ASP A 323 -17.94 -3.43 -7.29
N LEU A 324 -16.95 -3.48 -6.38
CA LEU A 324 -15.61 -2.96 -6.60
C LEU A 324 -14.61 -4.04 -7.06
N HIS A 325 -15.11 -5.21 -7.50
CA HIS A 325 -14.27 -6.34 -7.93
C HIS A 325 -13.25 -5.92 -8.98
N GLN A 326 -11.96 -6.32 -8.79
CA GLN A 326 -10.80 -6.00 -9.62
C GLN A 326 -10.52 -4.49 -9.80
N ARG A 327 -11.12 -3.62 -8.98
CA ARG A 327 -10.89 -2.18 -9.06
C ARG A 327 -9.66 -1.71 -8.27
N ARG A 328 -8.78 -2.61 -7.84
CA ARG A 328 -7.56 -2.33 -7.08
C ARG A 328 -7.83 -1.41 -5.89
N THR A 329 -8.80 -1.81 -5.07
CA THR A 329 -9.17 -1.00 -3.90
C THR A 329 -8.02 -0.89 -2.91
N SER A 330 -7.82 0.31 -2.37
CA SER A 330 -6.87 0.55 -1.27
C SER A 330 -7.25 -0.22 -0.01
N ALA A 331 -6.36 -0.25 0.98
CA ALA A 331 -6.76 -0.61 2.34
C ALA A 331 -7.93 0.27 2.80
N PRO A 332 -8.93 -0.29 3.49
CA PRO A 332 -10.05 0.49 3.99
C PRO A 332 -9.64 1.39 5.16
N ALA A 333 -10.29 2.54 5.27
CA ALA A 333 -10.33 3.35 6.47
C ALA A 333 -11.75 3.39 7.02
N VAL A 334 -11.90 3.30 8.34
CA VAL A 334 -13.22 3.27 8.98
C VAL A 334 -13.38 4.47 9.89
N TYR A 335 -14.51 5.15 9.77
CA TYR A 335 -14.93 6.13 10.75
C TYR A 335 -16.46 6.19 10.81
N ASP A 336 -17.00 6.36 11.99
CA ASP A 336 -18.43 6.38 12.26
C ASP A 336 -19.14 5.15 11.62
N HIS A 337 -20.03 5.36 10.67
CA HIS A 337 -20.79 4.31 9.97
C HIS A 337 -20.28 4.01 8.58
N TYR A 338 -19.05 4.45 8.26
CA TYR A 338 -18.49 4.38 6.91
C TYR A 338 -17.23 3.54 6.85
N VAL A 339 -17.12 2.75 5.78
CA VAL A 339 -15.87 2.15 5.29
C VAL A 339 -15.49 2.89 4.03
N VAL A 340 -14.29 3.48 4.00
CA VAL A 340 -13.81 4.31 2.89
C VAL A 340 -12.66 3.61 2.20
N VAL A 341 -12.73 3.47 0.87
CA VAL A 341 -11.67 2.90 0.03
C VAL A 341 -11.45 3.76 -1.21
N GLY A 342 -10.21 3.86 -1.68
CA GLY A 342 -9.87 4.40 -2.99
C GLY A 342 -9.84 3.32 -4.05
N ASP A 343 -9.90 3.66 -5.34
CA ASP A 343 -9.76 2.73 -6.44
C ASP A 343 -8.75 3.20 -7.52
N PHE A 344 -8.55 2.37 -8.55
CA PHE A 344 -7.55 2.62 -9.61
C PHE A 344 -7.91 3.77 -10.57
N GLU A 345 -9.18 4.19 -10.62
CA GLU A 345 -9.64 5.33 -11.42
C GLU A 345 -9.74 6.62 -10.60
N GLY A 346 -9.20 6.63 -9.36
CA GLY A 346 -9.17 7.81 -8.49
C GLY A 346 -10.50 8.14 -7.83
N TYR A 347 -11.42 7.19 -7.81
CA TYR A 347 -12.63 7.31 -7.00
C TYR A 347 -12.35 6.96 -5.55
N VAL A 348 -13.02 7.68 -4.67
CA VAL A 348 -13.16 7.33 -3.25
C VAL A 348 -14.59 6.89 -3.02
N HIS A 349 -14.78 5.70 -2.45
CA HIS A 349 -16.06 5.07 -2.19
C HIS A 349 -16.36 5.04 -0.71
N TRP A 350 -17.60 5.36 -0.33
CA TRP A 350 -18.13 5.22 1.03
C TRP A 350 -19.10 4.06 1.05
N LEU A 351 -18.81 3.07 1.87
CA LEU A 351 -19.61 1.87 2.07
C LEU A 351 -20.23 1.89 3.47
N SER A 352 -21.40 1.30 3.61
CA SER A 352 -22.07 1.12 4.91
C SER A 352 -21.33 0.09 5.76
N THR A 353 -21.07 0.39 7.03
CA THR A 353 -20.55 -0.61 7.99
C THR A 353 -21.56 -1.71 8.30
N ILE A 354 -22.84 -1.53 7.99
CA ILE A 354 -23.90 -2.48 8.34
C ILE A 354 -23.89 -3.69 7.40
N ASP A 355 -23.83 -3.44 6.09
CA ASP A 355 -24.01 -4.45 5.04
C ASP A 355 -23.12 -4.27 3.81
N GLY A 356 -22.24 -3.24 3.81
CA GLY A 356 -21.28 -2.99 2.76
C GLY A 356 -21.84 -2.30 1.50
N HIS A 357 -23.13 -1.90 1.45
CA HIS A 357 -23.67 -1.24 0.26
C HIS A 357 -23.03 0.15 0.06
N GLN A 358 -23.00 0.62 -1.20
CA GLN A 358 -22.41 1.90 -1.56
C GLN A 358 -23.33 3.05 -1.16
N LEU A 359 -22.82 3.95 -0.31
CA LEU A 359 -23.52 5.15 0.17
C LEU A 359 -23.23 6.37 -0.70
N GLY A 360 -22.01 6.48 -1.20
CA GLY A 360 -21.57 7.59 -2.03
C GLY A 360 -20.18 7.35 -2.61
N ARG A 361 -19.85 8.08 -3.67
CA ARG A 361 -18.51 8.13 -4.24
C ARG A 361 -18.18 9.48 -4.82
N VAL A 362 -16.91 9.83 -4.86
CA VAL A 362 -16.40 11.03 -5.51
C VAL A 362 -15.08 10.73 -6.20
N GLN A 363 -14.87 11.21 -7.41
CA GLN A 363 -13.58 11.14 -8.10
C GLN A 363 -12.74 12.35 -7.71
N ILE A 364 -11.52 12.13 -7.22
CA ILE A 364 -10.60 13.19 -6.83
C ILE A 364 -9.40 13.31 -7.77
N SER A 365 -9.09 12.28 -8.53
CA SER A 365 -7.99 12.24 -9.50
C SER A 365 -8.37 11.29 -10.64
N ASP A 366 -7.62 11.32 -11.75
CA ASP A 366 -7.64 10.30 -12.79
C ASP A 366 -6.59 9.20 -12.53
N SER A 367 -5.83 9.32 -11.43
CA SER A 367 -4.77 8.39 -11.02
C SER A 367 -5.20 7.52 -9.83
N PRO A 368 -4.65 6.30 -9.70
CA PRO A 368 -5.00 5.38 -8.62
C PRO A 368 -4.83 5.96 -7.22
N ILE A 369 -5.73 5.57 -6.31
CA ILE A 369 -5.62 5.81 -4.87
C ILE A 369 -5.26 4.48 -4.22
N GLU A 370 -3.96 4.19 -4.09
CA GLU A 370 -3.45 2.97 -3.45
C GLU A 370 -3.15 3.18 -1.96
N ALA A 371 -2.80 4.43 -1.59
CA ALA A 371 -2.57 4.77 -0.20
C ALA A 371 -3.85 4.63 0.63
N LYS A 372 -3.72 3.99 1.80
CA LYS A 372 -4.83 3.90 2.76
C LYS A 372 -5.32 5.32 3.11
N PRO A 373 -6.63 5.61 3.01
CA PRO A 373 -7.16 6.88 3.48
C PRO A 373 -6.86 7.11 4.95
N VAL A 374 -6.53 8.34 5.33
CA VAL A 374 -6.25 8.72 6.71
C VAL A 374 -7.45 9.48 7.26
N VAL A 375 -7.95 9.06 8.42
CA VAL A 375 -9.13 9.68 9.05
C VAL A 375 -8.71 10.43 10.31
N VAL A 376 -9.11 11.69 10.40
CA VAL A 376 -9.01 12.48 11.62
C VAL A 376 -10.34 13.19 11.86
N ASP A 377 -10.92 12.99 13.02
CA ASP A 377 -12.27 13.44 13.34
C ASP A 377 -13.27 13.01 12.25
N ASN A 378 -13.94 13.95 11.60
CA ASN A 378 -14.90 13.67 10.52
C ASN A 378 -14.32 13.96 9.12
N THR A 379 -13.00 13.99 8.96
CA THR A 379 -12.34 14.29 7.69
C THR A 379 -11.52 13.10 7.23
N VAL A 380 -11.72 12.73 5.97
CA VAL A 380 -10.96 11.70 5.28
C VAL A 380 -9.94 12.37 4.37
N TYR A 381 -8.67 12.07 4.58
CA TYR A 381 -7.58 12.54 3.73
C TYR A 381 -7.16 11.40 2.81
N VAL A 382 -7.07 11.69 1.52
CA VAL A 382 -6.72 10.71 0.49
C VAL A 382 -5.58 11.23 -0.36
N TYR A 383 -4.70 10.32 -0.77
CA TYR A 383 -3.52 10.63 -1.57
C TYR A 383 -3.46 9.72 -2.78
N ALA A 384 -3.53 10.30 -3.98
CA ALA A 384 -3.45 9.56 -5.23
C ALA A 384 -2.00 9.48 -5.75
N LYS A 385 -1.73 8.54 -6.63
CA LYS A 385 -0.39 8.27 -7.17
C LYS A 385 0.21 9.44 -7.96
N ASP A 386 -0.59 10.34 -8.48
CA ASP A 386 -0.16 11.58 -9.16
C ASP A 386 0.19 12.72 -8.19
N GLY A 387 0.16 12.48 -6.89
CA GLY A 387 0.42 13.51 -5.87
C GLY A 387 -0.81 14.31 -5.47
N THR A 388 -1.99 14.02 -5.99
CA THR A 388 -3.23 14.68 -5.55
C THR A 388 -3.53 14.31 -4.10
N LEU A 389 -3.59 15.31 -3.23
CA LEU A 389 -3.96 15.22 -1.82
C LEU A 389 -5.28 15.96 -1.60
N ALA A 390 -6.28 15.30 -1.04
CA ALA A 390 -7.59 15.89 -0.81
C ALA A 390 -8.13 15.61 0.59
N ALA A 391 -8.92 16.55 1.13
CA ALA A 391 -9.68 16.41 2.36
C ALA A 391 -11.17 16.35 2.04
N LEU A 392 -11.84 15.30 2.51
CA LEU A 392 -13.22 14.96 2.21
C LEU A 392 -14.02 14.86 3.49
N THR A 393 -15.27 15.33 3.46
CA THR A 393 -16.21 15.20 4.58
C THR A 393 -17.57 14.76 4.07
N VAL A 394 -18.36 14.13 4.93
CA VAL A 394 -19.77 13.81 4.67
C VAL A 394 -20.65 14.88 5.33
N GLN A 395 -21.67 15.35 4.59
CA GLN A 395 -22.67 16.33 5.04
C GLN A 395 -23.93 15.62 5.51
#